data_2bd706aa2289022f75386194149634a7
#
_entry.id   2bd706aa2289022f75386194149634a7
#
_cell.length_a   1.000
_cell.length_b   1.000
_cell.length_c   1.000
_cell.angle_alpha   90.00
_cell.angle_beta   90.00
_cell.angle_gamma   90.00
#
_symmetry.space_group_name_H-M   'P 1'
#
loop_
_entity.id
_entity.type
_entity.pdbx_description
1 polymer ?
#
loop_
_entity_poly.entity_id
_entity_poly.type
_entity_poly.pdbx_seq_one_letter_code
_entity_poly.pdbx_strand_id
1 'polypeptide(L)'
;DILPVGYAIDRGEMIADPLGRSGRNLEVTYQVYLADYDYLADIQGLFEGSGIQEIEFYPAVRAYAEALDVERAERDFALVDLGAMGVNVVLFRDGMLEYEAHLPIGVRTIDTDTMAAFALSFGQARKLKHEYGQALRSICKNKKLPIPDTRLTLESRDLATVIQSRCEELLEGVIFQLQQW
;
A
#
# COMPACT_ATOMS: atom_id res chain seq x y z
N ASP A 1 3.66 10.28 15.44
CA ASP A 1 4.28 11.37 14.67
C ASP A 1 3.25 12.45 14.38
N ILE A 2 3.70 13.67 14.10
CA ILE A 2 2.86 14.82 13.77
C ILE A 2 3.44 15.44 12.50
N LEU A 3 2.68 15.39 11.41
CA LEU A 3 3.09 15.92 10.12
C LEU A 3 2.26 17.14 9.75
N PRO A 4 2.87 18.30 9.38
CA PRO A 4 2.13 19.38 8.79
C PRO A 4 1.62 18.96 7.40
N VAL A 5 0.34 19.14 7.15
CA VAL A 5 -0.27 18.81 5.86
C VAL A 5 -0.66 20.04 5.05
N GLY A 6 -0.56 21.21 5.64
CA GLY A 6 -0.77 22.47 4.95
C GLY A 6 -0.78 23.67 5.89
N TYR A 7 -0.64 24.83 5.28
CA TYR A 7 -0.56 26.13 5.94
C TYR A 7 -1.57 27.11 5.36
N ALA A 8 -2.16 27.97 6.16
CA ALA A 8 -2.96 29.09 5.68
C ALA A 8 -2.48 30.40 6.31
N ILE A 9 -2.43 31.47 5.53
CA ILE A 9 -2.04 32.79 5.98
C ILE A 9 -3.27 33.68 5.97
N ASP A 10 -3.56 34.34 7.12
CA ASP A 10 -4.70 35.25 7.31
C ASP A 10 -6.05 34.64 6.84
N ARG A 11 -6.26 33.33 7.06
CA ARG A 11 -7.43 32.54 6.62
C ARG A 11 -7.58 32.47 5.10
N GLY A 12 -6.48 32.60 4.37
CA GLY A 12 -6.44 32.37 2.92
C GLY A 12 -6.52 30.90 2.53
N GLU A 13 -6.25 30.60 1.27
CA GLU A 13 -6.17 29.24 0.76
C GLU A 13 -5.02 28.46 1.41
N MET A 14 -5.18 27.16 1.48
CA MET A 14 -4.16 26.26 1.98
C MET A 14 -2.99 26.15 1.01
N ILE A 15 -1.78 26.18 1.52
CA ILE A 15 -0.52 26.13 0.76
C ILE A 15 0.43 25.11 1.40
N ALA A 16 1.28 24.49 0.59
CA ALA A 16 2.26 23.51 1.06
C ALA A 16 3.44 24.17 1.80
N ASP A 17 3.90 25.35 1.34
CA ASP A 17 5.04 26.05 1.94
C ASP A 17 4.71 27.53 2.22
N PRO A 18 4.77 27.98 3.47
CA PRO A 18 4.52 29.36 3.87
C PRO A 18 5.76 30.27 3.73
N LEU A 19 6.94 29.72 3.41
CA LEU A 19 8.18 30.51 3.37
C LEU A 19 8.12 31.65 2.34
N GLY A 20 8.61 32.80 2.73
CA GLY A 20 8.63 33.99 1.89
C GLY A 20 7.28 34.69 1.75
N ARG A 21 6.22 34.21 2.39
CA ARG A 21 4.91 34.87 2.41
C ARG A 21 4.76 35.78 3.61
N SER A 22 3.93 36.81 3.49
CA SER A 22 3.67 37.77 4.56
C SER A 22 2.23 37.69 5.03
N GLY A 23 2.01 37.81 6.34
CA GLY A 23 0.68 37.83 6.96
C GLY A 23 0.76 38.15 8.45
N ARG A 24 -0.38 38.20 9.11
CA ARG A 24 -0.50 38.46 10.54
C ARG A 24 -0.71 37.16 11.34
N ASN A 25 -1.41 36.19 10.73
CA ASN A 25 -1.71 34.90 11.34
C ASN A 25 -1.25 33.78 10.43
N LEU A 26 -0.58 32.81 11.00
CA LEU A 26 -0.25 31.54 10.34
C LEU A 26 -1.05 30.43 11.00
N GLU A 27 -1.88 29.75 10.21
CA GLU A 27 -2.60 28.54 10.62
C GLU A 27 -1.87 27.34 10.02
N VAL A 28 -1.74 26.28 10.81
CA VAL A 28 -1.10 25.02 10.38
C VAL A 28 -2.05 23.86 10.65
N THR A 29 -2.31 23.09 9.62
CA THR A 29 -3.07 21.83 9.74
C THR A 29 -2.10 20.69 9.89
N TYR A 30 -2.33 19.84 10.90
CA TYR A 30 -1.50 18.68 11.18
C TYR A 30 -2.29 17.38 11.03
N GLN A 31 -1.64 16.38 10.45
CA GLN A 31 -2.02 14.98 10.57
C GLN A 31 -1.28 14.37 11.77
N VAL A 32 -2.02 13.72 12.67
CA VAL A 32 -1.45 13.07 13.87
C VAL A 32 -1.53 11.56 13.69
N TYR A 33 -0.40 10.88 13.77
CA TYR A 33 -0.27 9.43 13.69
C TYR A 33 -0.02 8.85 15.08
N LEU A 34 -0.91 7.97 15.50
CA LEU A 34 -0.80 7.24 16.76
C LEU A 34 -0.45 5.78 16.47
N ALA A 35 0.41 5.21 17.28
CA ALA A 35 0.74 3.80 17.23
C ALA A 35 0.67 3.20 18.63
N ASP A 36 0.41 1.91 18.71
CA ASP A 36 0.46 1.17 19.96
C ASP A 36 1.89 1.12 20.48
N TYR A 37 2.06 1.48 21.76
CA TYR A 37 3.38 1.55 22.39
C TYR A 37 4.04 0.16 22.48
N ASP A 38 3.27 -0.86 22.87
CA ASP A 38 3.79 -2.22 23.02
C ASP A 38 4.24 -2.79 21.68
N TYR A 39 3.48 -2.51 20.59
CA TYR A 39 3.86 -2.88 19.24
C TYR A 39 5.20 -2.25 18.81
N LEU A 40 5.40 -0.96 19.09
CA LEU A 40 6.67 -0.29 18.75
C LEU A 40 7.82 -0.81 19.60
N ALA A 41 7.58 -1.08 20.90
CA ALA A 41 8.58 -1.65 21.80
C ALA A 41 9.00 -3.06 21.36
N ASP A 42 8.05 -3.90 20.92
CA ASP A 42 8.34 -5.23 20.39
C ASP A 42 9.21 -5.17 19.14
N ILE A 43 8.91 -4.26 18.20
CA ILE A 43 9.76 -4.05 17.02
C ILE A 43 11.15 -3.58 17.43
N GLN A 44 11.26 -2.62 18.34
CA GLN A 44 12.55 -2.14 18.84
C GLN A 44 13.37 -3.27 19.48
N GLY A 45 12.71 -4.14 20.24
CA GLY A 45 13.34 -5.32 20.87
C GLY A 45 13.96 -6.30 19.86
N LEU A 46 13.42 -6.39 18.63
CA LEU A 46 14.02 -7.25 17.59
C LEU A 46 15.42 -6.79 17.16
N PHE A 47 15.76 -5.55 17.38
CA PHE A 47 17.08 -4.98 17.05
C PHE A 47 18.04 -4.96 18.23
N GLU A 48 17.61 -5.37 19.44
CA GLU A 48 18.50 -5.48 20.59
C GLU A 48 19.61 -6.49 20.28
N GLY A 49 20.85 -6.07 20.55
CA GLY A 49 22.05 -6.88 20.26
C GLY A 49 22.52 -6.86 18.80
N SER A 50 21.80 -6.20 17.88
CA SER A 50 22.22 -6.07 16.47
C SER A 50 23.33 -5.01 16.25
N GLY A 51 23.59 -4.17 17.25
CA GLY A 51 24.52 -3.03 17.16
C GLY A 51 23.86 -1.74 16.68
N ILE A 52 22.55 -1.76 16.39
CA ILE A 52 21.77 -0.55 16.10
C ILE A 52 21.51 0.17 17.42
N GLN A 53 21.90 1.45 17.49
CA GLN A 53 21.81 2.23 18.72
C GLN A 53 20.55 3.09 18.81
N GLU A 54 19.99 3.47 17.65
CA GLU A 54 18.84 4.35 17.57
C GLU A 54 17.87 3.86 16.49
N ILE A 55 16.59 3.86 16.82
CA ILE A 55 15.50 3.45 15.92
C ILE A 55 14.44 4.53 15.97
N GLU A 56 14.11 5.08 14.82
CA GLU A 56 13.03 6.03 14.64
C GLU A 56 11.90 5.39 13.84
N PHE A 57 10.66 5.71 14.22
CA PHE A 57 9.46 5.22 13.55
C PHE A 57 8.76 6.38 12.85
N TYR A 58 8.44 6.18 11.58
CA TYR A 58 7.72 7.14 10.76
C TYR A 58 6.51 6.49 10.09
N PRO A 59 5.40 7.22 9.89
CA PRO A 59 4.31 6.73 9.04
C PRO A 59 4.79 6.58 7.60
N ALA A 60 4.31 5.53 6.92
CA ALA A 60 4.73 5.22 5.55
C ALA A 60 4.50 6.39 4.56
N VAL A 61 3.44 7.16 4.77
CA VAL A 61 3.12 8.33 3.95
C VAL A 61 4.25 9.36 3.92
N ARG A 62 4.98 9.52 5.03
CA ARG A 62 6.14 10.42 5.08
C ARG A 62 7.27 9.93 4.16
N ALA A 63 7.54 8.62 4.19
CA ALA A 63 8.54 8.04 3.29
C ALA A 63 8.13 8.15 1.82
N TYR A 64 6.84 7.99 1.52
CA TYR A 64 6.31 8.19 0.16
C TYR A 64 6.48 9.64 -0.29
N ALA A 65 6.12 10.61 0.57
CA ALA A 65 6.22 12.03 0.25
C ALA A 65 7.68 12.44 -0.06
N GLU A 66 8.63 11.99 0.75
CA GLU A 66 10.05 12.26 0.53
C GLU A 66 10.58 11.55 -0.73
N ALA A 67 10.25 10.27 -0.94
CA ALA A 67 10.73 9.50 -2.08
C ALA A 67 10.23 10.03 -3.43
N LEU A 68 9.05 10.64 -3.44
CA LEU A 68 8.42 11.19 -4.64
C LEU A 68 8.66 12.70 -4.82
N ASP A 69 9.38 13.34 -3.88
CA ASP A 69 9.61 14.80 -3.86
C ASP A 69 8.28 15.59 -4.04
N VAL A 70 7.28 15.20 -3.23
CA VAL A 70 5.89 15.66 -3.37
C VAL A 70 5.77 17.18 -3.32
N GLU A 71 6.58 17.84 -2.47
CA GLU A 71 6.58 19.31 -2.34
C GLU A 71 6.93 20.04 -3.65
N ARG A 72 7.64 19.35 -4.57
CA ARG A 72 8.03 19.88 -5.88
C ARG A 72 7.21 19.29 -7.02
N ALA A 73 6.24 18.44 -6.72
CA ALA A 73 5.40 17.87 -7.75
C ALA A 73 4.53 18.95 -8.42
N GLU A 74 4.63 19.06 -9.73
CA GLU A 74 3.84 20.00 -10.54
C GLU A 74 2.39 19.54 -10.77
N ARG A 75 2.00 18.37 -10.27
CA ARG A 75 0.70 17.74 -10.54
C ARG A 75 0.18 17.04 -9.32
N ASP A 76 -1.13 17.03 -9.20
CA ASP A 76 -1.85 16.14 -8.30
C ASP A 76 -1.66 14.69 -8.72
N PHE A 77 -1.50 13.79 -7.76
CA PHE A 77 -1.37 12.38 -8.04
C PHE A 77 -1.86 11.50 -6.89
N ALA A 78 -2.22 10.28 -7.24
CA ALA A 78 -2.50 9.23 -6.30
C ALA A 78 -1.34 8.23 -6.26
N LEU A 79 -0.92 7.83 -5.07
CA LEU A 79 -0.03 6.72 -4.84
C LEU A 79 -0.83 5.55 -4.29
N VAL A 80 -0.66 4.38 -4.91
CA VAL A 80 -1.26 3.13 -4.44
C VAL A 80 -0.15 2.14 -4.15
N ASP A 81 0.02 1.80 -2.87
CA ASP A 81 0.95 0.76 -2.43
C ASP A 81 0.20 -0.55 -2.22
N LEU A 82 0.39 -1.50 -3.13
CA LEU A 82 -0.18 -2.84 -3.09
C LEU A 82 0.70 -3.79 -2.27
N GLY A 83 0.58 -3.69 -0.95
CA GLY A 83 1.34 -4.52 -0.02
C GLY A 83 0.81 -5.96 0.10
N ALA A 84 1.56 -6.79 0.82
CA ALA A 84 1.19 -8.19 1.04
C ALA A 84 -0.07 -8.34 1.90
N MET A 85 -0.19 -7.54 2.95
CA MET A 85 -1.26 -7.64 3.97
C MET A 85 -2.27 -6.51 3.88
N GLY A 86 -1.95 -5.43 3.20
CA GLY A 86 -2.81 -4.26 3.06
C GLY A 86 -2.46 -3.45 1.83
N VAL A 87 -3.37 -2.56 1.46
CA VAL A 87 -3.18 -1.58 0.39
C VAL A 87 -3.29 -0.19 0.99
N ASN A 88 -2.32 0.67 0.72
CA ASN A 88 -2.38 2.08 1.07
C ASN A 88 -2.74 2.89 -0.17
N VAL A 89 -3.68 3.82 -0.01
CA VAL A 89 -4.06 4.79 -1.04
C VAL A 89 -3.81 6.17 -0.47
N VAL A 90 -2.95 6.93 -1.12
CA VAL A 90 -2.55 8.27 -0.68
C VAL A 90 -2.74 9.24 -1.82
N LEU A 91 -3.38 10.38 -1.54
CA LEU A 91 -3.62 11.42 -2.52
C LEU A 91 -2.87 12.69 -2.13
N PHE A 92 -2.16 13.24 -3.08
CA PHE A 92 -1.46 14.50 -2.95
C PHE A 92 -2.02 15.52 -3.94
N ARG A 93 -2.29 16.73 -3.43
CA ARG A 93 -2.74 17.87 -4.21
C ARG A 93 -1.90 19.09 -3.87
N ASP A 94 -1.41 19.81 -4.87
CA ASP A 94 -0.59 21.02 -4.70
C ASP A 94 0.59 20.81 -3.71
N GLY A 95 1.20 19.62 -3.72
CA GLY A 95 2.30 19.27 -2.82
C GLY A 95 1.87 18.92 -1.38
N MET A 96 0.57 18.84 -1.10
CA MET A 96 0.02 18.54 0.23
C MET A 96 -0.64 17.17 0.27
N LEU A 97 -0.59 16.53 1.45
CA LEU A 97 -1.38 15.33 1.71
C LEU A 97 -2.86 15.71 1.84
N GLU A 98 -3.68 15.24 0.91
CA GLU A 98 -5.12 15.49 0.87
C GLU A 98 -5.92 14.36 1.51
N TYR A 99 -5.51 13.11 1.23
CA TYR A 99 -6.25 11.93 1.68
C TYR A 99 -5.33 10.74 1.86
N GLU A 100 -5.62 9.95 2.88
CA GLU A 100 -4.95 8.68 3.14
C GLU A 100 -5.97 7.62 3.58
N ALA A 101 -5.90 6.44 2.99
CA ALA A 101 -6.70 5.29 3.38
C ALA A 101 -5.87 4.01 3.40
N HIS A 102 -6.19 3.13 4.34
CA HIS A 102 -5.63 1.79 4.45
C HIS A 102 -6.72 0.74 4.28
N LEU A 103 -6.55 -0.15 3.31
CA LEU A 103 -7.39 -1.33 3.12
C LEU A 103 -6.68 -2.52 3.78
N PRO A 104 -7.29 -3.22 4.74
CA PRO A 104 -6.67 -4.36 5.43
C PRO A 104 -6.76 -5.65 4.60
N ILE A 105 -6.54 -5.55 3.29
CA ILE A 105 -6.52 -6.64 2.31
C ILE A 105 -5.37 -6.40 1.34
N GLY A 106 -4.53 -7.40 1.12
CA GLY A 106 -3.35 -7.26 0.26
C GLY A 106 -3.15 -8.46 -0.66
N VAL A 107 -2.09 -8.42 -1.46
CA VAL A 107 -1.82 -9.43 -2.51
C VAL A 107 -1.57 -10.84 -1.97
N ARG A 108 -1.35 -11.01 -0.66
CA ARG A 108 -1.24 -12.32 -0.02
C ARG A 108 -2.55 -13.11 -0.04
N THR A 109 -3.69 -12.43 -0.14
CA THR A 109 -5.00 -13.08 -0.28
C THR A 109 -5.11 -13.92 -1.55
N ILE A 110 -4.37 -13.57 -2.62
CA ILE A 110 -4.26 -14.40 -3.82
C ILE A 110 -3.66 -15.78 -3.48
N ASP A 111 -2.66 -15.83 -2.60
CA ASP A 111 -2.06 -17.10 -2.17
C ASP A 111 -3.06 -17.93 -1.37
N THR A 112 -3.81 -17.30 -0.43
CA THR A 112 -4.82 -18.00 0.38
C THR A 112 -6.00 -18.50 -0.45
N ASP A 113 -6.45 -17.73 -1.43
CA ASP A 113 -7.51 -18.18 -2.35
C ASP A 113 -7.04 -19.33 -3.23
N THR A 114 -5.81 -19.27 -3.72
CA THR A 114 -5.20 -20.36 -4.50
C THR A 114 -5.07 -21.63 -3.65
N MET A 115 -4.68 -21.52 -2.37
CA MET A 115 -4.67 -22.64 -1.43
C MET A 115 -6.07 -23.26 -1.30
N ALA A 116 -7.08 -22.43 -1.08
CA ALA A 116 -8.45 -22.89 -0.87
C ALA A 116 -9.05 -23.53 -2.15
N ALA A 117 -8.84 -22.90 -3.30
CA ALA A 117 -9.40 -23.36 -4.56
C ALA A 117 -8.84 -24.71 -5.03
N PHE A 118 -7.56 -24.98 -4.72
CA PHE A 118 -6.88 -26.18 -5.24
C PHE A 118 -6.37 -27.14 -4.15
N ALA A 119 -6.77 -26.91 -2.88
CA ALA A 119 -6.34 -27.70 -1.72
C ALA A 119 -4.80 -27.80 -1.61
N LEU A 120 -4.09 -26.66 -1.75
CA LEU A 120 -2.64 -26.57 -1.76
C LEU A 120 -2.08 -26.07 -0.44
N SER A 121 -0.81 -26.39 -0.17
CA SER A 121 -0.04 -25.68 0.86
C SER A 121 0.28 -24.25 0.42
N PHE A 122 0.59 -23.37 1.39
CA PHE A 122 0.98 -22.00 1.11
C PHE A 122 2.19 -21.90 0.15
N GLY A 123 3.20 -22.76 0.37
CA GLY A 123 4.39 -22.82 -0.49
C GLY A 123 4.08 -23.18 -1.94
N GLN A 124 3.17 -24.14 -2.15
CA GLN A 124 2.72 -24.57 -3.48
C GLN A 124 1.94 -23.45 -4.18
N ALA A 125 0.97 -22.84 -3.49
CA ALA A 125 0.17 -21.76 -4.02
C ALA A 125 1.02 -20.56 -4.43
N ARG A 126 1.92 -20.12 -3.53
CA ARG A 126 2.87 -19.03 -3.78
C ARG A 126 3.79 -19.32 -4.97
N LYS A 127 4.33 -20.53 -5.07
CA LYS A 127 5.18 -20.93 -6.19
C LYS A 127 4.43 -20.93 -7.52
N LEU A 128 3.21 -21.47 -7.55
CA LEU A 128 2.35 -21.46 -8.73
C LEU A 128 2.01 -20.03 -9.18
N LYS A 129 1.66 -19.16 -8.22
CA LYS A 129 1.41 -17.75 -8.51
C LYS A 129 2.64 -17.07 -9.12
N HIS A 130 3.83 -17.27 -8.55
CA HIS A 130 5.06 -16.63 -9.05
C HIS A 130 5.50 -17.15 -10.41
N GLU A 131 5.38 -18.45 -10.67
CA GLU A 131 5.87 -19.06 -11.90
C GLU A 131 4.87 -18.97 -13.06
N TYR A 132 3.57 -19.02 -12.75
CA TYR A 132 2.52 -19.19 -13.77
C TYR A 132 1.34 -18.23 -13.62
N GLY A 133 1.35 -17.36 -12.61
CA GLY A 133 0.24 -16.45 -12.35
C GLY A 133 0.00 -15.47 -13.50
N GLN A 134 -1.27 -15.32 -13.87
CA GLN A 134 -1.75 -14.31 -14.82
C GLN A 134 -3.01 -13.68 -14.28
N ALA A 135 -3.07 -12.34 -14.30
CA ALA A 135 -4.19 -11.57 -13.78
C ALA A 135 -5.40 -11.52 -14.72
N LEU A 136 -5.23 -11.89 -16.00
CA LEU A 136 -6.31 -11.88 -17.00
C LEU A 136 -6.50 -13.28 -17.59
N ARG A 137 -7.60 -13.91 -17.23
CA ARG A 137 -8.00 -15.23 -17.75
C ARG A 137 -8.18 -15.23 -19.26
N SER A 138 -8.68 -14.14 -19.84
CA SER A 138 -8.97 -14.03 -21.26
C SER A 138 -7.75 -14.20 -22.16
N ILE A 139 -6.57 -13.75 -21.74
CA ILE A 139 -5.32 -13.87 -22.48
C ILE A 139 -4.51 -15.12 -22.08
N CYS A 140 -4.94 -15.84 -21.05
CA CYS A 140 -4.25 -17.03 -20.59
C CYS A 140 -4.41 -18.19 -21.58
N LYS A 141 -3.30 -18.65 -22.15
CA LYS A 141 -3.28 -19.88 -22.96
C LYS A 141 -3.43 -21.08 -22.02
N ASN A 142 -4.50 -21.85 -22.17
CA ASN A 142 -4.77 -22.98 -21.30
C ASN A 142 -3.73 -24.09 -21.46
N LYS A 143 -3.08 -24.47 -20.36
CA LYS A 143 -2.13 -25.57 -20.28
C LYS A 143 -2.15 -26.20 -18.89
N LYS A 144 -1.72 -27.45 -18.80
CA LYS A 144 -1.54 -28.13 -17.52
C LYS A 144 -0.28 -27.62 -16.84
N LEU A 145 -0.43 -27.17 -15.59
CA LEU A 145 0.65 -26.72 -14.73
C LEU A 145 0.97 -27.81 -13.71
N PRO A 146 2.24 -28.17 -13.50
CA PRO A 146 2.60 -29.12 -12.46
C PRO A 146 2.41 -28.48 -11.08
N ILE A 147 1.78 -29.20 -10.17
CA ILE A 147 1.71 -28.77 -8.77
C ILE A 147 3.01 -29.18 -8.08
N PRO A 148 3.76 -28.24 -7.47
CA PRO A 148 5.03 -28.54 -6.81
C PRO A 148 4.92 -29.68 -5.82
N ASP A 149 5.93 -30.53 -5.79
CA ASP A 149 6.07 -31.68 -4.86
C ASP A 149 4.94 -32.74 -4.96
N THR A 150 4.24 -32.76 -6.11
CA THR A 150 3.18 -33.76 -6.39
C THR A 150 3.28 -34.27 -7.82
N ARG A 151 2.46 -35.28 -8.14
CA ARG A 151 2.26 -35.75 -9.53
C ARG A 151 0.99 -35.17 -10.17
N LEU A 152 0.33 -34.26 -9.46
CA LEU A 152 -0.93 -33.65 -9.90
C LEU A 152 -0.65 -32.43 -10.78
N THR A 153 -1.65 -32.05 -11.55
CA THR A 153 -1.63 -30.84 -12.38
C THR A 153 -2.93 -30.08 -12.19
N LEU A 154 -2.89 -28.77 -12.45
CA LEU A 154 -4.07 -27.90 -12.56
C LEU A 154 -4.06 -27.17 -13.90
N GLU A 155 -5.21 -26.67 -14.32
CA GLU A 155 -5.33 -25.88 -15.56
C GLU A 155 -4.90 -24.42 -15.30
N SER A 156 -4.07 -23.86 -16.15
CA SER A 156 -3.57 -22.48 -15.98
C SER A 156 -4.69 -21.44 -16.03
N ARG A 157 -5.79 -21.71 -16.77
CA ARG A 157 -6.96 -20.82 -16.77
C ARG A 157 -7.71 -20.81 -15.45
N ASP A 158 -7.71 -21.91 -14.71
CA ASP A 158 -8.37 -21.98 -13.41
C ASP A 158 -7.56 -21.18 -12.39
N LEU A 159 -6.22 -21.30 -12.42
CA LEU A 159 -5.33 -20.44 -11.64
C LEU A 159 -5.55 -18.96 -11.97
N ALA A 160 -5.59 -18.61 -13.27
CA ALA A 160 -5.83 -17.26 -13.72
C ALA A 160 -7.20 -16.72 -13.28
N THR A 161 -8.23 -17.57 -13.20
CA THR A 161 -9.56 -17.18 -12.71
C THR A 161 -9.49 -16.76 -11.24
N VAL A 162 -8.83 -17.54 -10.39
CA VAL A 162 -8.69 -17.21 -8.97
C VAL A 162 -7.90 -15.91 -8.79
N ILE A 163 -6.78 -15.76 -9.51
CA ILE A 163 -5.95 -14.56 -9.43
C ILE A 163 -6.73 -13.33 -9.92
N GLN A 164 -7.43 -13.43 -11.05
CA GLN A 164 -8.22 -12.32 -11.62
C GLN A 164 -9.28 -11.84 -10.65
N SER A 165 -10.08 -12.75 -10.08
CA SER A 165 -11.14 -12.37 -9.14
C SER A 165 -10.61 -11.59 -7.94
N ARG A 166 -9.45 -11.99 -7.40
CA ARG A 166 -8.84 -11.27 -6.28
C ARG A 166 -8.22 -9.93 -6.70
N CYS A 167 -7.61 -9.88 -7.88
CA CYS A 167 -7.10 -8.62 -8.44
C CYS A 167 -8.23 -7.60 -8.68
N GLU A 168 -9.37 -8.05 -9.22
CA GLU A 168 -10.56 -7.22 -9.43
C GLU A 168 -11.06 -6.65 -8.10
N GLU A 169 -11.21 -7.45 -7.06
CA GLU A 169 -11.64 -7.00 -5.74
C GLU A 169 -10.67 -5.98 -5.11
N LEU A 170 -9.35 -6.22 -5.20
CA LEU A 170 -8.34 -5.27 -4.72
C LEU A 170 -8.43 -3.93 -5.46
N LEU A 171 -8.58 -3.97 -6.78
CA LEU A 171 -8.70 -2.77 -7.60
C LEU A 171 -10.04 -2.03 -7.37
N GLU A 172 -11.14 -2.75 -7.18
CA GLU A 172 -12.42 -2.16 -6.80
C GLU A 172 -12.31 -1.42 -5.45
N GLY A 173 -11.62 -2.01 -4.47
CA GLY A 173 -11.34 -1.35 -3.20
C GLY A 173 -10.53 -0.06 -3.38
N VAL A 174 -9.49 -0.07 -4.21
CA VAL A 174 -8.69 1.12 -4.54
C VAL A 174 -9.55 2.18 -5.24
N ILE A 175 -10.32 1.79 -6.26
CA ILE A 175 -11.22 2.70 -7.00
C ILE A 175 -12.23 3.33 -6.05
N PHE A 176 -12.80 2.54 -5.13
CA PHE A 176 -13.73 3.05 -4.13
C PHE A 176 -13.09 4.15 -3.28
N GLN A 177 -11.85 3.95 -2.80
CA GLN A 177 -11.15 4.99 -2.03
C GLN A 177 -10.88 6.24 -2.87
N LEU A 178 -10.46 6.08 -4.13
CA LEU A 178 -10.24 7.20 -5.03
C LEU A 178 -11.52 7.99 -5.36
N GLN A 179 -12.68 7.35 -5.28
CA GLN A 179 -13.99 8.01 -5.52
C GLN A 179 -14.53 8.77 -4.31
N GLN A 180 -13.95 8.55 -3.10
CA GLN A 180 -14.33 9.32 -1.91
C GLN A 180 -13.77 10.74 -1.93
N TRP A 181 -12.82 10.97 -2.78
CA TRP A 181 -12.13 12.24 -3.01
C TRP A 181 -12.61 12.89 -4.32
#